data_577f040354599f43742a2d67e1609c9f
#
_entry.id   577f040354599f43742a2d67e1609c9f
#
_cell.length_a   1.000
_cell.length_b   1.000
_cell.length_c   1.000
_cell.angle_alpha   90.00
_cell.angle_beta   90.00
_cell.angle_gamma   90.00
#
_symmetry.space_group_name_H-M   'P 1'
#
loop_
_entity.id
_entity.type
_entity.pdbx_description
1 polymer ?
#
loop_
_entity_poly.entity_id
_entity_poly.type
_entity_poly.pdbx_seq_one_letter_code
_entity_poly.pdbx_strand_id
1 'polypeptide(L)'
;MRKVLVAVDGSAHAERAVRQLLAWMAEGNLPADGREIHLLNVQPLLPERLAHGMTAEALETHYRGHALTDMAVALRLLGEAGVDYHQHLERGAPADRILACAAAQGCELIIMGSHGVGFVRDVLLGSVASGVLRDAVVPVLLVR
;
A
#
# COMPACT_ATOMS: atom_id res chain seq x y z
N MET A 1 8.11 -17.14 2.15
CA MET A 1 7.89 -15.80 1.55
C MET A 1 8.79 -14.79 2.21
N ARG A 2 9.73 -14.27 1.47
CA ARG A 2 10.73 -13.34 1.99
C ARG A 2 10.42 -11.87 1.70
N LYS A 3 9.78 -11.58 0.59
CA LYS A 3 9.47 -10.21 0.18
C LYS A 3 7.96 -10.01 0.15
N VAL A 4 7.50 -9.06 0.94
CA VAL A 4 6.08 -8.76 1.11
C VAL A 4 5.82 -7.30 0.77
N LEU A 5 4.86 -7.05 -0.09
CA LEU A 5 4.37 -5.71 -0.37
C LEU A 5 3.13 -5.42 0.46
N VAL A 6 3.12 -4.31 1.16
CA VAL A 6 1.95 -3.81 1.89
C VAL A 6 1.54 -2.48 1.25
N ALA A 7 0.35 -2.46 0.67
CA ALA A 7 -0.20 -1.25 0.06
C ALA A 7 -1.12 -0.53 1.03
N VAL A 8 -0.87 0.75 1.27
CA VAL A 8 -1.64 1.58 2.21
C VAL A 8 -2.08 2.88 1.57
N ASP A 9 -3.29 3.31 1.89
CA ASP A 9 -3.93 4.51 1.37
C ASP A 9 -4.49 5.44 2.47
N GLY A 10 -4.15 5.18 3.73
CA GLY A 10 -4.65 5.93 4.87
C GLY A 10 -6.01 5.46 5.38
N SER A 11 -6.64 4.47 4.75
CA SER A 11 -7.92 3.91 5.19
C SER A 11 -7.77 3.05 6.45
N ALA A 12 -8.88 2.85 7.16
CA ALA A 12 -8.92 1.95 8.31
C ALA A 12 -8.64 0.48 7.92
N HIS A 13 -9.04 0.07 6.73
CA HIS A 13 -8.73 -1.28 6.21
C HIS A 13 -7.23 -1.45 5.96
N ALA A 14 -6.57 -0.44 5.41
CA ALA A 14 -5.12 -0.45 5.22
C ALA A 14 -4.37 -0.50 6.56
N GLU A 15 -4.83 0.23 7.56
CA GLU A 15 -4.26 0.15 8.91
C GLU A 15 -4.38 -1.27 9.47
N ARG A 16 -5.54 -1.89 9.34
CA ARG A 16 -5.74 -3.27 9.78
C ARG A 16 -4.84 -4.25 9.04
N ALA A 17 -4.56 -4.01 7.76
CA ALA A 17 -3.62 -4.82 6.98
C ALA A 17 -2.21 -4.77 7.57
N VAL A 18 -1.73 -3.60 7.96
CA VAL A 18 -0.43 -3.45 8.63
C VAL A 18 -0.42 -4.13 9.99
N ARG A 19 -1.48 -3.96 10.79
CA ARG A 19 -1.60 -4.63 12.09
C ARG A 19 -1.63 -6.15 11.95
N GLN A 20 -2.29 -6.68 10.93
CA GLN A 20 -2.31 -8.12 10.66
C GLN A 20 -0.92 -8.66 10.30
N LEU A 21 -0.17 -7.92 9.47
CA LEU A 21 1.21 -8.28 9.15
C LEU A 21 2.05 -8.36 10.43
N LEU A 22 1.98 -7.33 11.28
CA LEU A 22 2.74 -7.28 12.53
C LEU A 22 2.35 -8.40 13.50
N ALA A 23 1.05 -8.70 13.60
CA ALA A 23 0.57 -9.82 14.42
C ALA A 23 1.14 -11.15 13.93
N TRP A 24 1.10 -11.42 12.64
CA TRP A 24 1.65 -12.64 12.07
C TRP A 24 3.16 -12.77 12.25
N MET A 25 3.88 -11.65 12.18
CA MET A 25 5.33 -11.64 12.48
C MET A 25 5.60 -11.98 13.95
N ALA A 26 4.82 -11.40 14.86
CA ALA A 26 4.96 -11.64 16.30
C ALA A 26 4.60 -13.09 16.70
N GLU A 27 3.61 -13.67 16.01
CA GLU A 27 3.18 -15.07 16.23
C GLU A 27 4.09 -16.11 15.57
N GLY A 28 5.08 -15.68 14.80
CA GLY A 28 5.96 -16.56 14.04
C GLY A 28 5.32 -17.19 12.80
N ASN A 29 4.12 -16.78 12.44
CA ASN A 29 3.44 -17.23 11.22
C ASN A 29 4.11 -16.72 9.95
N LEU A 30 4.82 -15.61 10.10
CA LEU A 30 5.70 -15.06 9.09
C LEU A 30 7.07 -14.85 9.74
N PRO A 31 8.13 -15.55 9.30
CA PRO A 31 9.46 -15.37 9.87
C PRO A 31 9.90 -13.93 9.88
N ALA A 32 10.33 -13.41 11.01
CA ALA A 32 10.84 -12.04 11.11
C ALA A 32 12.24 -11.93 10.45
N ASP A 33 13.04 -12.96 10.58
CA ASP A 33 14.42 -12.95 10.11
C ASP A 33 14.51 -13.06 8.58
N GLY A 34 15.24 -12.14 7.98
CA GLY A 34 15.49 -12.11 6.54
C GLY A 34 14.30 -11.72 5.69
N ARG A 35 13.26 -11.17 6.31
CA ARG A 35 12.08 -10.68 5.60
C ARG A 35 12.30 -9.23 5.16
N GLU A 36 11.88 -8.97 3.95
CA GLU A 36 11.93 -7.65 3.34
C GLU A 36 10.50 -7.13 3.18
N ILE A 37 10.18 -6.06 3.87
CA ILE A 37 8.87 -5.41 3.81
C ILE A 37 8.97 -4.19 2.89
N HIS A 38 8.10 -4.15 1.91
CA HIS A 38 7.93 -3.03 1.01
C HIS A 38 6.61 -2.35 1.33
N LEU A 39 6.65 -1.11 1.79
CA LEU A 39 5.48 -0.31 2.10
C LEU A 39 5.23 0.65 0.93
N LEU A 40 4.07 0.55 0.32
CA LEU A 40 3.72 1.31 -0.88
C LEU A 40 2.50 2.19 -0.64
N ASN A 41 2.61 3.43 -1.07
CA ASN A 41 1.47 4.30 -1.30
C ASN A 41 1.41 4.70 -2.77
N VAL A 42 0.24 4.64 -3.35
CA VAL A 42 -0.02 5.10 -4.72
C VAL A 42 -0.98 6.27 -4.66
N GLN A 43 -0.54 7.41 -5.18
CA GLN A 43 -1.39 8.58 -5.33
C GLN A 43 -2.04 8.56 -6.72
N PRO A 44 -3.38 8.62 -6.81
CA PRO A 44 -4.05 8.82 -8.08
C PRO A 44 -3.59 10.13 -8.73
N LEU A 45 -3.47 10.14 -10.04
CA LEU A 45 -3.09 11.35 -10.76
C LEU A 45 -4.16 12.43 -10.58
N LEU A 46 -3.71 13.65 -10.36
CA LEU A 46 -4.59 14.82 -10.38
C LEU A 46 -5.25 14.96 -11.75
N PRO A 47 -6.50 15.47 -11.81
CA PRO A 47 -7.09 15.86 -13.08
C PRO A 47 -6.15 16.77 -13.86
N GLU A 48 -6.02 16.52 -15.17
CA GLU A 48 -5.09 17.26 -16.03
C GLU A 48 -5.26 18.77 -15.94
N ARG A 49 -6.49 19.24 -15.86
CA ARG A 49 -6.81 20.68 -15.71
C ARG A 49 -6.20 21.32 -14.47
N LEU A 50 -6.08 20.53 -13.36
CA LEU A 50 -5.46 21.00 -12.12
C LEU A 50 -3.94 20.91 -12.19
N ALA A 51 -3.42 19.83 -12.72
CA ALA A 51 -1.99 19.58 -12.85
C ALA A 51 -1.35 20.56 -13.86
N HIS A 52 -2.06 20.93 -14.92
CA HIS A 52 -1.56 21.81 -15.99
C HIS A 52 -1.14 23.20 -15.48
N GLY A 53 -1.82 23.72 -14.46
CA GLY A 53 -1.49 25.01 -13.85
C GLY A 53 -0.38 24.96 -12.80
N MET A 54 0.18 23.77 -12.52
CA MET A 54 1.15 23.57 -11.45
C MET A 54 2.57 23.41 -12.02
N THR A 55 3.56 23.92 -11.28
CA THR A 55 4.96 23.64 -11.58
C THR A 55 5.29 22.19 -11.24
N ALA A 56 6.38 21.64 -11.79
CA ALA A 56 6.87 20.31 -11.45
C ALA A 56 7.15 20.19 -9.95
N GLU A 57 7.72 21.23 -9.33
CA GLU A 57 7.99 21.28 -7.90
C GLU A 57 6.69 21.25 -7.06
N ALA A 58 5.69 22.02 -7.47
CA ALA A 58 4.39 22.06 -6.80
C ALA A 58 3.68 20.71 -6.88
N LEU A 59 3.73 20.04 -8.03
CA LEU A 59 3.20 18.68 -8.21
C LEU A 59 3.92 17.68 -7.30
N GLU A 60 5.24 17.72 -7.25
CA GLU A 60 6.03 16.84 -6.40
C GLU A 60 5.67 17.03 -4.92
N THR A 61 5.58 18.28 -4.47
CA THR A 61 5.19 18.62 -3.09
C THR A 61 3.78 18.12 -2.78
N HIS A 62 2.85 18.30 -3.71
CA HIS A 62 1.46 17.82 -3.56
C HIS A 62 1.40 16.31 -3.36
N TYR A 63 1.99 15.53 -4.28
CA TYR A 63 1.94 14.07 -4.22
C TYR A 63 2.67 13.53 -2.99
N ARG A 64 3.85 14.05 -2.71
CA ARG A 64 4.63 13.62 -1.55
C ARG A 64 3.91 13.91 -0.23
N GLY A 65 3.32 15.09 -0.09
CA GLY A 65 2.57 15.46 1.10
C GLY A 65 1.38 14.56 1.35
N HIS A 66 0.59 14.27 0.33
CA HIS A 66 -0.56 13.35 0.44
C HIS A 66 -0.11 11.93 0.73
N ALA A 67 0.94 11.45 0.06
CA ALA A 67 1.49 10.12 0.29
C ALA A 67 1.95 9.94 1.74
N LEU A 68 2.69 10.89 2.29
CA LEU A 68 3.18 10.83 3.67
C LEU A 68 2.04 10.90 4.68
N THR A 69 0.99 11.66 4.42
CA THR A 69 -0.22 11.69 5.25
C THR A 69 -0.90 10.33 5.26
N ASP A 70 -1.09 9.72 4.09
CA ASP A 70 -1.72 8.41 3.96
C ASP A 70 -0.89 7.29 4.60
N MET A 71 0.42 7.43 4.62
CA MET A 71 1.33 6.44 5.20
C MET A 71 1.59 6.64 6.69
N ALA A 72 1.20 7.76 7.28
CA ALA A 72 1.63 8.16 8.63
C ALA A 72 1.38 7.08 9.70
N VAL A 73 0.20 6.47 9.71
CA VAL A 73 -0.13 5.42 10.69
C VAL A 73 0.71 4.16 10.46
N ALA A 74 0.86 3.74 9.21
CA ALA A 74 1.69 2.57 8.86
C ALA A 74 3.14 2.78 9.26
N LEU A 75 3.72 3.94 8.97
CA LEU A 75 5.10 4.29 9.34
C LEU A 75 5.29 4.23 10.87
N ARG A 76 4.33 4.78 11.61
CA ARG A 76 4.35 4.74 13.06
C ARG A 76 4.29 3.31 13.60
N LEU A 77 3.37 2.49 13.10
CA LEU A 77 3.22 1.10 13.53
C LEU A 77 4.46 0.25 13.26
N LEU A 78 5.04 0.38 12.07
CA LEU A 78 6.27 -0.34 11.72
C LEU A 78 7.45 0.12 12.58
N GLY A 79 7.56 1.44 12.81
CA GLY A 79 8.61 2.02 13.64
C GLY A 79 8.52 1.56 15.10
N GLU A 80 7.32 1.59 15.69
CA GLU A 80 7.09 1.12 17.06
C GLU A 80 7.37 -0.38 17.22
N ALA A 81 7.11 -1.17 16.18
CA ALA A 81 7.40 -2.60 16.19
C ALA A 81 8.87 -2.94 15.88
N GLY A 82 9.68 -1.93 15.55
CA GLY A 82 11.10 -2.14 15.20
C GLY A 82 11.30 -2.90 13.90
N VAL A 83 10.35 -2.84 12.98
CA VAL A 83 10.41 -3.54 11.69
C VAL A 83 11.03 -2.64 10.63
N ASP A 84 12.09 -3.13 9.99
CA ASP A 84 12.70 -2.45 8.85
C ASP A 84 11.81 -2.59 7.61
N TYR A 85 11.76 -1.55 6.80
CA TYR A 85 10.95 -1.53 5.59
C TYR A 85 11.58 -0.63 4.52
N HIS A 86 11.23 -0.90 3.26
CA HIS A 86 11.50 -0.05 2.11
C HIS A 86 10.24 0.73 1.77
N GLN A 87 10.35 2.05 1.67
CA GLN A 87 9.23 2.93 1.39
C GLN A 87 9.16 3.25 -0.10
N HIS A 88 7.98 3.10 -0.70
CA HIS A 88 7.72 3.41 -2.09
C HIS A 88 6.57 4.40 -2.21
N LEU A 89 6.78 5.46 -2.98
CA LEU A 89 5.78 6.47 -3.33
C LEU A 89 5.61 6.43 -4.84
N GLU A 90 4.43 6.00 -5.29
CA GLU A 90 4.11 5.88 -6.70
C GLU A 90 2.91 6.75 -7.08
N ARG A 91 2.76 7.02 -8.36
CA ARG A 91 1.64 7.78 -8.93
C ARG A 91 1.01 7.01 -10.06
N GLY A 92 -0.29 7.13 -10.21
CA GLY A 92 -1.03 6.55 -11.31
C GLY A 92 -2.24 5.76 -10.87
N ALA A 93 -2.64 4.80 -11.68
CA ALA A 93 -3.74 3.88 -11.37
C ALA A 93 -3.30 2.95 -10.24
N PRO A 94 -3.96 2.97 -9.06
CA PRO A 94 -3.48 2.26 -7.89
C PRO A 94 -3.26 0.76 -8.10
N ALA A 95 -4.21 0.04 -8.67
CA ALA A 95 -4.06 -1.40 -8.89
C ALA A 95 -2.86 -1.72 -9.80
N ASP A 96 -2.69 -0.99 -10.89
CA ASP A 96 -1.59 -1.18 -11.82
C ASP A 96 -0.23 -0.90 -11.16
N ARG A 97 -0.15 0.17 -10.37
CA ARG A 97 1.08 0.54 -9.67
C ARG A 97 1.45 -0.45 -8.56
N ILE A 98 0.46 -0.98 -7.84
CA ILE A 98 0.68 -2.03 -6.84
C ILE A 98 1.30 -3.27 -7.49
N LEU A 99 0.71 -3.74 -8.58
CA LEU A 99 1.20 -4.91 -9.30
C LEU A 99 2.59 -4.68 -9.90
N ALA A 100 2.82 -3.51 -10.49
CA ALA A 100 4.12 -3.15 -11.04
C ALA A 100 5.21 -3.06 -9.97
N CYS A 101 4.91 -2.48 -8.82
CA CYS A 101 5.84 -2.40 -7.70
C CYS A 101 6.18 -3.79 -7.15
N ALA A 102 5.16 -4.63 -6.96
CA ALA A 102 5.37 -6.01 -6.51
C ALA A 102 6.29 -6.78 -7.46
N ALA A 103 6.07 -6.66 -8.77
CA ALA A 103 6.91 -7.30 -9.77
C ALA A 103 8.34 -6.74 -9.77
N ALA A 104 8.50 -5.42 -9.75
CA ALA A 104 9.81 -4.76 -9.78
C ALA A 104 10.66 -5.11 -8.56
N GLN A 105 10.04 -5.24 -7.38
CA GLN A 105 10.73 -5.58 -6.14
C GLN A 105 10.83 -7.08 -5.89
N GLY A 106 10.23 -7.91 -6.73
CA GLY A 106 10.22 -9.36 -6.57
C GLY A 106 9.42 -9.82 -5.35
N CYS A 107 8.36 -9.11 -5.02
CA CYS A 107 7.50 -9.46 -3.89
C CYS A 107 6.71 -10.73 -4.17
N GLU A 108 6.62 -11.58 -3.16
CA GLU A 108 5.99 -12.91 -3.23
C GLU A 108 4.59 -12.93 -2.61
N LEU A 109 4.19 -11.84 -1.98
CA LEU A 109 2.89 -11.65 -1.33
C LEU A 109 2.53 -10.18 -1.36
N ILE A 110 1.28 -9.90 -1.66
CA ILE A 110 0.69 -8.55 -1.52
C ILE A 110 -0.30 -8.59 -0.36
N ILE A 111 -0.18 -7.65 0.57
CA ILE A 111 -1.12 -7.45 1.67
C ILE A 111 -1.76 -6.07 1.51
N MET A 112 -3.07 -6.02 1.58
CA MET A 112 -3.81 -4.76 1.45
C MET A 112 -5.18 -4.85 2.12
N GLY A 113 -5.79 -3.71 2.37
CA GLY A 113 -7.17 -3.65 2.81
C GLY A 113 -8.13 -4.10 1.70
N SER A 114 -9.25 -4.70 2.09
CA SER A 114 -10.31 -5.11 1.14
C SER A 114 -11.04 -3.91 0.53
N HIS A 115 -10.95 -2.74 1.18
CA HIS A 115 -11.53 -1.49 0.74
C HIS A 115 -10.55 -0.36 1.01
N GLY A 116 -10.61 0.69 0.21
CA GLY A 116 -9.80 1.88 0.37
C GLY A 116 -10.58 3.04 0.97
N VAL A 117 -10.08 4.23 0.71
CA VAL A 117 -10.73 5.49 1.04
C VAL A 117 -12.09 5.55 0.32
N GLY A 118 -13.12 6.05 1.01
CA GLY A 118 -14.48 6.11 0.45
C GLY A 118 -15.24 4.78 0.57
N PHE A 119 -14.89 3.96 1.55
CA PHE A 119 -15.55 2.68 1.81
C PHE A 119 -17.08 2.79 1.83
N VAL A 120 -17.71 1.93 1.03
CA VAL A 120 -19.17 1.73 1.00
C VAL A 120 -19.46 0.36 1.59
N ARG A 121 -20.25 0.32 2.65
CA ARG A 121 -20.51 -0.89 3.45
C ARG A 121 -21.05 -2.07 2.64
N ASP A 122 -21.90 -1.81 1.67
CA ASP A 122 -22.58 -2.85 0.87
C ASP A 122 -21.74 -3.35 -0.31
N VAL A 123 -20.55 -2.78 -0.54
CA VAL A 123 -19.63 -3.22 -1.57
C VAL A 123 -18.72 -4.30 -1.00
N LEU A 124 -18.73 -5.48 -1.62
CA LEU A 124 -17.95 -6.63 -1.14
C LEU A 124 -16.45 -6.39 -1.19
N LEU A 125 -15.94 -5.82 -2.29
CA LEU A 125 -14.53 -5.47 -2.47
C LEU A 125 -14.42 -4.06 -3.04
N GLY A 126 -13.37 -3.33 -2.63
CA GLY A 126 -13.01 -2.05 -3.22
C GLY A 126 -12.51 -2.20 -4.66
N SER A 127 -12.51 -1.11 -5.40
CA SER A 127 -12.06 -1.09 -6.81
C SER A 127 -10.59 -1.46 -6.96
N VAL A 128 -9.74 -0.98 -6.06
CA VAL A 128 -8.29 -1.30 -6.09
C VAL A 128 -8.07 -2.77 -5.78
N ALA A 129 -8.71 -3.30 -4.72
CA ALA A 129 -8.62 -4.72 -4.35
C ALA A 129 -9.09 -5.61 -5.49
N SER A 130 -10.21 -5.28 -6.13
CA SER A 130 -10.73 -6.02 -7.29
C SER A 130 -9.75 -6.02 -8.46
N GLY A 131 -9.13 -4.88 -8.76
CA GLY A 131 -8.14 -4.76 -9.83
C GLY A 131 -6.87 -5.55 -9.54
N VAL A 132 -6.38 -5.52 -8.32
CA VAL A 132 -5.21 -6.30 -7.90
C VAL A 132 -5.50 -7.79 -8.00
N LEU A 133 -6.64 -8.26 -7.47
CA LEU A 133 -7.00 -9.68 -7.52
C LEU A 133 -7.13 -10.20 -8.95
N ARG A 134 -7.70 -9.41 -9.85
CA ARG A 134 -7.88 -9.84 -11.23
C ARG A 134 -6.56 -10.15 -11.93
N ASP A 135 -5.54 -9.35 -11.69
CA ASP A 135 -4.29 -9.40 -12.48
C ASP A 135 -3.07 -9.86 -11.66
N ALA A 136 -3.23 -10.16 -10.37
CA ALA A 136 -2.13 -10.61 -9.54
C ALA A 136 -1.62 -11.99 -9.95
N VAL A 137 -0.28 -12.13 -10.01
CA VAL A 137 0.39 -13.41 -10.26
C VAL A 137 1.02 -13.98 -8.97
N VAL A 138 0.88 -13.27 -7.86
CA VAL A 138 1.31 -13.70 -6.53
C VAL A 138 0.11 -13.75 -5.59
N PRO A 139 0.18 -14.48 -4.47
CA PRO A 139 -0.87 -14.46 -3.47
C PRO A 139 -1.18 -13.05 -2.99
N VAL A 140 -2.46 -12.79 -2.75
CA VAL A 140 -2.95 -11.52 -2.22
C VAL A 140 -3.74 -11.78 -0.95
N LEU A 141 -3.33 -11.16 0.14
CA LEU A 141 -4.06 -11.16 1.39
C LEU A 141 -4.89 -9.88 1.50
N LEU A 142 -6.19 -10.04 1.52
CA LEU A 142 -7.11 -8.93 1.76
C LEU A 142 -7.56 -8.92 3.22
N VAL A 143 -7.40 -7.78 3.87
CA VAL A 143 -7.80 -7.58 5.26
C VAL A 143 -9.02 -6.67 5.33
N ARG A 144 -10.04 -7.13 6.00
CA ARG A 144 -11.27 -6.37 6.26
C ARG A 144 -11.11 -5.38 7.39
#